data_2833d9a8d6233acb13735df11a4f03a1
#
_entry.id   2833d9a8d6233acb13735df11a4f03a1
#
_cell.length_a   1.000
_cell.length_b   1.000
_cell.length_c   1.000
_cell.angle_alpha   90.00
_cell.angle_beta   90.00
_cell.angle_gamma   90.00
#
_symmetry.space_group_name_H-M   'P 1'
#
loop_
_entity.id
_entity.type
_entity.pdbx_description
1 polymer ?
#
loop_
_entity_poly.entity_id
_entity_poly.type
_entity_poly.pdbx_seq_one_letter_code
_entity_poly.pdbx_strand_id
1 'polypeptide(L)'
;MRSLIDRLTAAHIGRTTNFYRDGAGAALRRERLAAYLEARSEAPLLLVGEAPGYRGARVSGIPFTSERQLTGSGPAEATATIVQRVLTELGLTDQVLLWNVVPTHPGTDRSNRAPTRAEVAAGRRFADELARGRRVLAVGRIAANALGAPYIRHPSHGGVAEFREGLLRFAPGGRSVRPFSV
;
A
#
# COMPACT_ATOMS: atom_id res chain seq x y z
N MET A 1 16.23 2.92 -5.73
CA MET A 1 15.43 2.94 -4.48
C MET A 1 15.73 4.15 -3.58
N ARG A 2 16.99 4.45 -3.22
CA ARG A 2 17.30 5.63 -2.37
C ARG A 2 16.73 6.93 -2.93
N SER A 3 16.87 7.21 -4.23
CA SER A 3 16.33 8.43 -4.83
C SER A 3 14.80 8.57 -4.73
N LEU A 4 14.04 7.47 -4.72
CA LEU A 4 12.58 7.50 -4.48
C LEU A 4 12.28 7.95 -3.05
N ILE A 5 12.98 7.42 -2.06
CA ILE A 5 12.80 7.76 -0.63
C ILE A 5 13.21 9.22 -0.39
N ASP A 6 14.27 9.70 -1.00
CA ASP A 6 14.70 11.10 -0.87
C ASP A 6 13.65 12.05 -1.44
N ARG A 7 13.09 11.74 -2.63
CA ARG A 7 11.99 12.52 -3.22
C ARG A 7 10.71 12.42 -2.41
N LEU A 8 10.40 11.25 -1.84
CA LEU A 8 9.26 11.08 -0.95
C LEU A 8 9.43 11.88 0.34
N THR A 9 10.61 11.86 0.93
CA THR A 9 10.94 12.64 2.12
C THR A 9 10.78 14.14 1.87
N ALA A 10 11.22 14.63 0.71
CA ALA A 10 11.10 16.04 0.33
C ALA A 10 9.68 16.43 -0.11
N ALA A 11 8.80 15.46 -0.38
CA ALA A 11 7.50 15.73 -0.98
C ALA A 11 6.54 16.47 -0.04
N HIS A 12 5.82 17.44 -0.62
CA HIS A 12 4.64 18.05 -0.05
C HIS A 12 3.41 17.58 -0.84
N ILE A 13 2.52 16.84 -0.16
CA ILE A 13 1.31 16.27 -0.75
C ILE A 13 0.10 16.88 -0.05
N GLY A 14 -0.33 18.02 -0.50
CA GLY A 14 -1.46 18.74 0.05
C GLY A 14 -1.34 18.96 1.56
N ARG A 15 -2.41 18.63 2.29
CA ARG A 15 -2.50 18.77 3.75
C ARG A 15 -2.23 17.44 4.49
N THR A 16 -1.42 16.55 3.90
CA THR A 16 -1.06 15.28 4.52
C THR A 16 0.18 15.42 5.40
N THR A 17 0.30 14.57 6.43
CA THR A 17 1.50 14.46 7.24
C THR A 17 2.51 13.56 6.53
N ASN A 18 3.70 14.08 6.24
CA ASN A 18 4.80 13.30 5.70
C ASN A 18 5.63 12.69 6.82
N PHE A 19 5.22 11.53 7.30
CA PHE A 19 5.86 10.83 8.41
C PHE A 19 7.26 10.25 8.07
N TYR A 20 7.68 10.32 6.82
CA TYR A 20 9.06 10.02 6.39
C TYR A 20 9.99 11.23 6.55
N ARG A 21 9.44 12.44 6.66
CA ARG A 21 10.15 13.68 6.94
C ARG A 21 10.01 14.10 8.39
N ASP A 22 8.79 14.02 8.92
CA ASP A 22 8.39 14.68 10.16
C ASP A 22 8.37 13.71 11.35
N GLY A 23 8.77 14.22 12.53
CA GLY A 23 8.72 13.53 13.82
C GLY A 23 9.94 12.64 14.11
N ALA A 24 10.13 12.31 15.37
CA ALA A 24 11.31 11.59 15.91
C ALA A 24 11.56 10.22 15.25
N GLY A 25 10.52 9.52 14.79
CA GLY A 25 10.67 8.23 14.11
C GLY A 25 10.91 8.29 12.60
N ALA A 26 11.07 9.48 11.99
CA ALA A 26 11.16 9.62 10.54
C ALA A 26 12.36 8.86 9.93
N ALA A 27 13.52 8.91 10.59
CA ALA A 27 14.72 8.19 10.15
C ALA A 27 14.49 6.67 10.12
N LEU A 28 13.95 6.10 11.19
CA LEU A 28 13.62 4.68 11.28
C LEU A 28 12.59 4.25 10.21
N ARG A 29 11.57 5.08 9.96
CA ARG A 29 10.58 4.79 8.92
C ARG A 29 11.17 4.78 7.51
N ARG A 30 12.12 5.67 7.21
CA ARG A 30 12.87 5.65 5.94
C ARG A 30 13.76 4.42 5.80
N GLU A 31 14.45 4.05 6.85
CA GLU A 31 15.27 2.84 6.88
C GLU A 31 14.45 1.58 6.64
N ARG A 32 13.34 1.42 7.35
CA ARG A 32 12.40 0.32 7.16
C ARG A 32 11.81 0.28 5.76
N LEU A 33 11.41 1.44 5.21
CA LEU A 33 10.92 1.52 3.85
C LEU A 33 12.00 1.14 2.84
N ALA A 34 13.25 1.57 3.04
CA ALA A 34 14.37 1.21 2.17
C ALA A 34 14.59 -0.31 2.14
N ALA A 35 14.68 -0.92 3.32
CA ALA A 35 14.85 -2.37 3.44
C ALA A 35 13.67 -3.14 2.83
N TYR A 36 12.43 -2.67 3.04
CA TYR A 36 11.24 -3.27 2.47
C TYR A 36 11.22 -3.20 0.93
N LEU A 37 11.51 -2.03 0.35
CA LEU A 37 11.56 -1.85 -1.10
C LEU A 37 12.66 -2.68 -1.75
N GLU A 38 13.80 -2.81 -1.11
CA GLU A 38 14.90 -3.68 -1.56
C GLU A 38 14.48 -5.15 -1.54
N ALA A 39 13.93 -5.63 -0.44
CA ALA A 39 13.44 -7.00 -0.30
C ALA A 39 12.32 -7.37 -1.29
N ARG A 40 11.64 -6.38 -1.88
CA ARG A 40 10.55 -6.55 -2.85
C ARG A 40 10.89 -5.98 -4.23
N SER A 41 12.19 -5.77 -4.52
CA SER A 41 12.64 -5.20 -5.80
C SER A 41 12.16 -6.01 -7.00
N GLU A 42 12.19 -7.34 -6.90
CA GLU A 42 11.81 -8.28 -7.93
C GLU A 42 10.33 -8.75 -7.87
N ALA A 43 9.55 -8.22 -6.91
CA ALA A 43 8.15 -8.60 -6.79
C ALA A 43 7.37 -8.26 -8.07
N PRO A 44 6.72 -9.25 -8.73
CA PRO A 44 6.05 -9.06 -10.02
C PRO A 44 4.71 -8.32 -9.91
N LEU A 45 4.16 -8.21 -8.70
CA LEU A 45 2.86 -7.62 -8.44
C LEU A 45 3.00 -6.38 -7.54
N LEU A 46 2.39 -5.27 -7.94
CA LEU A 46 2.24 -4.07 -7.12
C LEU A 46 0.79 -3.95 -6.66
N LEU A 47 0.56 -4.03 -5.36
CA LEU A 47 -0.75 -3.86 -4.74
C LEU A 47 -0.84 -2.46 -4.13
N VAL A 48 -1.71 -1.60 -4.67
CA VAL A 48 -1.80 -0.20 -4.29
C VAL A 48 -3.12 0.10 -3.59
N GLY A 49 -3.04 0.57 -2.35
CA GLY A 49 -4.18 1.11 -1.62
C GLY A 49 -4.31 2.63 -1.74
N GLU A 50 -5.22 3.18 -0.96
CA GLU A 50 -5.54 4.61 -0.97
C GLU A 50 -4.45 5.45 -0.28
N ALA A 51 -4.28 5.28 1.02
CA ALA A 51 -3.39 6.05 1.86
C ALA A 51 -3.07 5.31 3.18
N PRO A 52 -1.97 5.67 3.86
CA PRO A 52 -1.60 5.11 5.16
C PRO A 52 -2.62 5.43 6.25
N GLY A 53 -3.01 4.43 7.02
CA GLY A 53 -3.80 4.64 8.23
C GLY A 53 -2.98 5.18 9.41
N TYR A 54 -3.64 5.89 10.34
CA TYR A 54 -2.97 6.52 11.49
C TYR A 54 -2.34 5.49 12.46
N ARG A 55 -2.85 4.24 12.49
CA ARG A 55 -2.31 3.11 13.28
C ARG A 55 -1.44 2.15 12.48
N GLY A 56 -1.39 2.29 11.18
CA GLY A 56 -0.66 1.44 10.25
C GLY A 56 0.67 2.05 9.80
N ALA A 57 0.79 2.22 8.49
CA ALA A 57 2.04 2.67 7.85
C ALA A 57 2.53 4.05 8.33
N ARG A 58 1.65 4.93 8.84
CA ARG A 58 2.07 6.18 9.47
C ARG A 58 3.02 5.94 10.66
N VAL A 59 2.87 4.83 11.38
CA VAL A 59 3.73 4.47 12.53
C VAL A 59 4.89 3.60 12.08
N SER A 60 4.60 2.53 11.35
CA SER A 60 5.59 1.53 10.94
C SER A 60 6.55 2.00 9.85
N GLY A 61 6.09 2.87 8.96
CA GLY A 61 6.80 3.29 7.75
C GLY A 61 6.61 2.36 6.55
N ILE A 62 5.94 1.22 6.70
CA ILE A 62 5.75 0.22 5.63
C ILE A 62 4.26 0.16 5.25
N PRO A 63 3.91 0.31 3.95
CA PRO A 63 2.52 0.21 3.49
C PRO A 63 1.84 -1.10 3.92
N PHE A 64 0.58 -1.03 4.33
CA PHE A 64 -0.21 -2.17 4.81
C PHE A 64 0.45 -3.01 5.91
N THR A 65 1.27 -2.35 6.75
CA THR A 65 1.97 -3.02 7.85
C THR A 65 1.86 -2.17 9.10
N SER A 66 1.47 -2.80 10.21
CA SER A 66 1.38 -2.17 11.53
C SER A 66 2.67 -2.34 12.31
N GLU A 67 2.92 -1.46 13.29
CA GLU A 67 4.06 -1.58 14.20
C GLU A 67 4.09 -2.95 14.91
N ARG A 68 2.91 -3.41 15.37
CA ARG A 68 2.79 -4.73 16.02
C ARG A 68 3.25 -5.89 15.15
N GLN A 69 3.06 -5.81 13.84
CA GLN A 69 3.51 -6.85 12.90
C GLN A 69 5.03 -6.89 12.74
N LEU A 70 5.70 -5.75 12.96
CA LEU A 70 7.16 -5.65 12.85
C LEU A 70 7.88 -6.00 14.16
N THR A 71 7.29 -5.58 15.29
CA THR A 71 7.99 -5.61 16.61
C THR A 71 7.32 -6.51 17.65
N GLY A 72 6.15 -7.08 17.33
CA GLY A 72 5.32 -7.82 18.28
C GLY A 72 4.54 -6.93 19.24
N SER A 73 4.75 -5.61 19.24
CA SER A 73 4.10 -4.64 20.14
C SER A 73 3.63 -3.39 19.41
N GLY A 74 2.97 -2.46 20.15
CA GLY A 74 2.51 -1.19 19.57
C GLY A 74 1.18 -1.27 18.83
N PRO A 75 0.82 -0.20 18.08
CA PRO A 75 -0.46 -0.12 17.38
C PRO A 75 -0.63 -1.21 16.32
N ALA A 76 -1.88 -1.66 16.15
CA ALA A 76 -2.30 -2.54 15.08
C ALA A 76 -3.41 -1.87 14.26
N GLU A 77 -3.40 -2.08 12.95
CA GLU A 77 -4.45 -1.67 12.01
C GLU A 77 -5.11 -2.91 11.43
N ALA A 78 -6.44 -2.96 11.50
CA ALA A 78 -7.19 -4.14 11.06
C ALA A 78 -6.96 -4.49 9.59
N THR A 79 -6.96 -3.48 8.72
CA THR A 79 -6.70 -3.67 7.28
C THR A 79 -5.31 -4.27 7.04
N ALA A 80 -4.27 -3.74 7.68
CA ALA A 80 -2.92 -4.26 7.56
C ALA A 80 -2.84 -5.72 8.01
N THR A 81 -3.47 -6.04 9.14
CA THR A 81 -3.53 -7.42 9.67
C THR A 81 -4.18 -8.38 8.67
N ILE A 82 -5.31 -7.98 8.06
CA ILE A 82 -6.02 -8.81 7.09
C ILE A 82 -5.17 -8.99 5.82
N VAL A 83 -4.63 -7.91 5.27
CA VAL A 83 -3.81 -7.96 4.04
C VAL A 83 -2.62 -8.89 4.22
N GLN A 84 -1.84 -8.73 5.29
CA GLN A 84 -0.67 -9.58 5.54
C GLN A 84 -1.07 -11.04 5.74
N ARG A 85 -2.14 -11.33 6.50
CA ARG A 85 -2.65 -12.69 6.68
C ARG A 85 -3.02 -13.32 5.34
N VAL A 86 -3.82 -12.64 4.50
CA VAL A 86 -4.25 -13.18 3.21
C VAL A 86 -3.06 -13.40 2.27
N LEU A 87 -2.09 -12.50 2.23
CA LEU A 87 -0.88 -12.70 1.43
C LEU A 87 -0.08 -13.92 1.89
N THR A 88 0.04 -14.13 3.21
CA THR A 88 0.72 -15.30 3.78
C THR A 88 -0.03 -16.59 3.44
N GLU A 89 -1.35 -16.63 3.64
CA GLU A 89 -2.20 -17.79 3.32
C GLU A 89 -2.14 -18.19 1.83
N LEU A 90 -1.95 -17.21 0.94
CA LEU A 90 -1.84 -17.42 -0.50
C LEU A 90 -0.40 -17.66 -0.99
N GLY A 91 0.61 -17.61 -0.11
CA GLY A 91 2.02 -17.71 -0.50
C GLY A 91 2.53 -16.53 -1.35
N LEU A 92 1.88 -15.36 -1.24
CA LEU A 92 2.17 -14.18 -2.06
C LEU A 92 3.04 -13.14 -1.37
N THR A 93 3.46 -13.35 -0.13
CA THR A 93 4.18 -12.35 0.67
C THR A 93 5.39 -11.77 -0.05
N ASP A 94 6.19 -12.60 -0.72
CA ASP A 94 7.40 -12.16 -1.42
C ASP A 94 7.15 -11.75 -2.89
N GLN A 95 5.96 -12.05 -3.40
CA GLN A 95 5.58 -11.75 -4.78
C GLN A 95 4.86 -10.41 -4.93
N VAL A 96 4.56 -9.73 -3.81
CA VAL A 96 3.77 -8.50 -3.79
C VAL A 96 4.56 -7.36 -3.15
N LEU A 97 4.72 -6.27 -3.90
CA LEU A 97 5.10 -4.97 -3.37
C LEU A 97 3.83 -4.21 -2.98
N LEU A 98 3.71 -3.82 -1.72
CA LEU A 98 2.59 -3.04 -1.20
C LEU A 98 2.91 -1.55 -1.27
N TRP A 99 1.93 -0.74 -1.69
CA TRP A 99 2.05 0.70 -1.76
C TRP A 99 0.72 1.42 -1.51
N ASN A 100 0.75 2.76 -1.42
CA ASN A 100 -0.43 3.62 -1.38
C ASN A 100 -0.32 4.71 -2.45
N VAL A 101 -1.44 5.03 -3.13
CA VAL A 101 -1.48 6.10 -4.13
C VAL A 101 -1.10 7.45 -3.52
N VAL A 102 -1.52 7.71 -2.28
CA VAL A 102 -1.03 8.82 -1.45
C VAL A 102 -0.09 8.21 -0.41
N PRO A 103 1.24 8.34 -0.53
CA PRO A 103 2.18 7.66 0.36
C PRO A 103 2.35 8.34 1.72
N THR A 104 1.73 9.50 1.93
CA THR A 104 1.71 10.28 3.17
C THR A 104 0.33 10.20 3.83
N HIS A 105 0.22 10.48 5.14
CA HIS A 105 -1.01 10.26 5.89
C HIS A 105 -2.01 11.44 5.77
N PRO A 106 -3.19 11.23 5.15
CA PRO A 106 -4.25 12.22 5.11
C PRO A 106 -5.14 12.12 6.36
N GLY A 107 -4.80 12.82 7.39
CA GLY A 107 -5.54 12.78 8.66
C GLY A 107 -4.74 13.40 9.78
N THR A 108 -5.13 13.06 10.99
CA THR A 108 -4.40 13.44 12.20
C THR A 108 -3.66 12.24 12.80
N ASP A 109 -2.98 12.44 13.91
CA ASP A 109 -2.37 11.35 14.67
C ASP A 109 -3.39 10.38 15.29
N ARG A 110 -4.68 10.71 15.27
CA ARG A 110 -5.79 9.93 15.86
C ARG A 110 -6.93 9.59 14.90
N SER A 111 -6.86 10.04 13.64
CA SER A 111 -7.95 9.85 12.70
C SER A 111 -7.47 9.68 11.27
N ASN A 112 -8.27 8.99 10.47
CA ASN A 112 -8.14 8.91 9.02
C ASN A 112 -9.13 9.86 8.35
N ARG A 113 -8.79 10.36 7.18
CA ARG A 113 -9.72 10.92 6.21
C ARG A 113 -9.38 10.42 4.82
N ALA A 114 -10.33 10.48 3.91
CA ALA A 114 -10.03 10.25 2.51
C ALA A 114 -9.11 11.35 1.96
N PRO A 115 -8.16 11.03 1.09
CA PRO A 115 -7.35 12.02 0.41
C PRO A 115 -8.19 12.83 -0.58
N THR A 116 -7.82 14.08 -0.76
CA THR A 116 -8.41 14.94 -1.80
C THR A 116 -7.90 14.52 -3.18
N ARG A 117 -8.62 14.93 -4.25
CA ARG A 117 -8.18 14.69 -5.64
C ARG A 117 -6.78 15.27 -5.91
N ALA A 118 -6.47 16.43 -5.37
CA ALA A 118 -5.16 17.05 -5.51
C ALA A 118 -4.05 16.24 -4.79
N GLU A 119 -4.34 15.69 -3.61
CA GLU A 119 -3.39 14.81 -2.90
C GLU A 119 -3.15 13.50 -3.65
N VAL A 120 -4.21 12.92 -4.24
CA VAL A 120 -4.09 11.73 -5.10
C VAL A 120 -3.23 12.05 -6.33
N ALA A 121 -3.48 13.14 -7.04
CA ALA A 121 -2.70 13.56 -8.21
C ALA A 121 -1.22 13.79 -7.85
N ALA A 122 -0.93 14.44 -6.72
CA ALA A 122 0.44 14.70 -6.27
C ALA A 122 1.17 13.43 -5.80
N GLY A 123 0.45 12.49 -5.16
CA GLY A 123 1.03 11.25 -4.62
C GLY A 123 1.25 10.17 -5.68
N ARG A 124 0.38 10.11 -6.69
CA ARG A 124 0.34 9.06 -7.72
C ARG A 124 1.69 8.78 -8.38
N ARG A 125 2.51 9.80 -8.61
CA ARG A 125 3.83 9.67 -9.27
C ARG A 125 4.74 8.61 -8.65
N PHE A 126 4.66 8.39 -7.34
CA PHE A 126 5.46 7.38 -6.64
C PHE A 126 4.94 5.97 -6.95
N ALA A 127 3.62 5.79 -7.04
CA ALA A 127 3.04 4.53 -7.46
C ALA A 127 3.34 4.23 -8.94
N ASP A 128 3.27 5.24 -9.82
CA ASP A 128 3.60 5.11 -11.25
C ASP A 128 5.07 4.68 -11.46
N GLU A 129 6.00 5.17 -10.63
CA GLU A 129 7.40 4.73 -10.67
C GLU A 129 7.56 3.26 -10.26
N LEU A 130 6.91 2.85 -9.18
CA LEU A 130 6.95 1.47 -8.68
C LEU A 130 6.17 0.49 -9.58
N ALA A 131 5.26 1.00 -10.40
CA ALA A 131 4.47 0.19 -11.35
C ALA A 131 5.29 -0.32 -12.55
N ARG A 132 6.45 0.30 -12.83
CA ARG A 132 7.27 -0.08 -13.98
C ARG A 132 7.72 -1.53 -13.88
N GLY A 133 7.40 -2.31 -14.90
CA GLY A 133 7.72 -3.75 -14.96
C GLY A 133 6.87 -4.64 -14.05
N ARG A 134 5.84 -4.11 -13.38
CA ARG A 134 4.97 -4.85 -12.48
C ARG A 134 3.53 -4.89 -12.97
N ARG A 135 2.83 -5.95 -12.68
CA ARG A 135 1.38 -5.97 -12.77
C ARG A 135 0.81 -5.17 -11.58
N VAL A 136 -0.07 -4.22 -11.86
CA VAL A 136 -0.67 -3.37 -10.83
C VAL A 136 -2.08 -3.82 -10.50
N LEU A 137 -2.39 -3.92 -9.20
CA LEU A 137 -3.74 -4.11 -8.67
C LEU A 137 -4.08 -2.99 -7.69
N ALA A 138 -5.28 -2.47 -7.78
CA ALA A 138 -5.75 -1.40 -6.93
C ALA A 138 -6.74 -1.88 -5.87
N VAL A 139 -6.41 -1.68 -4.61
CA VAL A 139 -7.26 -1.98 -3.45
C VAL A 139 -8.17 -0.78 -3.18
N GLY A 140 -9.45 -0.94 -3.50
CA GLY A 140 -10.43 0.11 -3.34
C GLY A 140 -10.51 1.06 -4.55
N ARG A 141 -11.64 1.81 -4.60
CA ARG A 141 -12.02 2.60 -5.77
C ARG A 141 -11.11 3.81 -6.02
N ILE A 142 -10.62 4.45 -4.95
CA ILE A 142 -9.75 5.63 -5.10
C ILE A 142 -8.46 5.26 -5.80
N ALA A 143 -7.79 4.18 -5.38
CA ALA A 143 -6.59 3.69 -6.03
C ALA A 143 -6.87 3.22 -7.47
N ALA A 144 -7.97 2.49 -7.70
CA ALA A 144 -8.35 2.02 -9.04
C ALA A 144 -8.57 3.18 -10.03
N ASN A 145 -9.33 4.18 -9.62
CA ASN A 145 -9.59 5.36 -10.45
C ASN A 145 -8.31 6.18 -10.69
N ALA A 146 -7.46 6.30 -9.67
CA ALA A 146 -6.22 7.05 -9.80
C ALA A 146 -5.24 6.43 -10.79
N LEU A 147 -5.14 5.11 -10.81
CA LEU A 147 -4.12 4.38 -11.57
C LEU A 147 -4.66 3.80 -12.90
N GLY A 148 -5.97 3.76 -13.10
CA GLY A 148 -6.57 3.00 -14.20
C GLY A 148 -6.28 1.51 -14.13
N ALA A 149 -6.05 0.98 -12.91
CA ALA A 149 -5.64 -0.39 -12.66
C ALA A 149 -6.85 -1.28 -12.28
N PRO A 150 -6.76 -2.61 -12.49
CA PRO A 150 -7.80 -3.53 -12.06
C PRO A 150 -8.13 -3.38 -10.59
N TYR A 151 -9.41 -3.22 -10.31
CA TYR A 151 -9.95 -3.06 -8.95
C TYR A 151 -10.05 -4.39 -8.24
N ILE A 152 -9.62 -4.43 -6.98
CA ILE A 152 -10.00 -5.46 -6.03
C ILE A 152 -10.68 -4.83 -4.80
N ARG A 153 -11.62 -5.58 -4.21
CA ARG A 153 -12.38 -5.12 -3.05
C ARG A 153 -11.43 -4.83 -1.88
N HIS A 154 -11.63 -3.70 -1.21
CA HIS A 154 -10.91 -3.41 0.05
C HIS A 154 -11.36 -4.40 1.13
N PRO A 155 -10.44 -4.98 1.94
CA PRO A 155 -10.79 -6.06 2.87
C PRO A 155 -11.58 -5.62 4.11
N SER A 156 -11.77 -4.32 4.34
CA SER A 156 -12.60 -3.81 5.43
C SER A 156 -14.10 -4.07 5.18
N HIS A 157 -14.89 -3.95 6.26
CA HIS A 157 -16.36 -4.04 6.19
C HIS A 157 -16.86 -5.30 5.46
N GLY A 158 -16.35 -6.46 5.86
CA GLY A 158 -16.73 -7.76 5.31
C GLY A 158 -16.13 -8.13 3.96
N GLY A 159 -15.25 -7.30 3.38
CA GLY A 159 -14.70 -7.51 2.05
C GLY A 159 -13.50 -8.48 1.96
N VAL A 160 -13.28 -9.34 2.97
CA VAL A 160 -12.10 -10.22 3.01
C VAL A 160 -12.16 -11.32 1.94
N ALA A 161 -13.32 -11.92 1.73
CA ALA A 161 -13.50 -12.99 0.75
C ALA A 161 -13.24 -12.47 -0.67
N GLU A 162 -13.87 -11.35 -1.04
CA GLU A 162 -13.71 -10.73 -2.35
C GLU A 162 -12.29 -10.17 -2.57
N PHE A 163 -11.64 -9.68 -1.52
CA PHE A 163 -10.23 -9.29 -1.57
C PHE A 163 -9.34 -10.50 -1.91
N ARG A 164 -9.55 -11.61 -1.22
CA ARG A 164 -8.82 -12.87 -1.46
C ARG A 164 -9.06 -13.41 -2.88
N GLU A 165 -10.30 -13.45 -3.35
CA GLU A 165 -10.65 -13.84 -4.71
C GLU A 165 -10.01 -12.93 -5.75
N GLY A 166 -10.04 -11.61 -5.51
CA GLY A 166 -9.38 -10.63 -6.36
C GLY A 166 -7.89 -10.90 -6.50
N LEU A 167 -7.19 -11.19 -5.41
CA LEU A 167 -5.78 -11.57 -5.46
C LEU A 167 -5.55 -12.86 -6.25
N LEU A 168 -6.34 -13.90 -6.05
CA LEU A 168 -6.21 -15.19 -6.74
C LEU A 168 -6.36 -15.06 -8.26
N ARG A 169 -7.25 -14.18 -8.75
CA ARG A 169 -7.43 -13.92 -10.20
C ARG A 169 -6.18 -13.36 -10.86
N PHE A 170 -5.35 -12.65 -10.12
CA PHE A 170 -4.20 -11.92 -10.63
C PHE A 170 -2.87 -12.46 -10.14
N ALA A 171 -2.87 -13.45 -9.24
CA ALA A 171 -1.65 -14.07 -8.75
C ALA A 171 -0.82 -14.68 -9.90
N PRO A 172 0.51 -14.64 -9.83
CA PRO A 172 1.36 -15.37 -10.74
C PRO A 172 1.01 -16.87 -10.67
N GLY A 173 0.61 -17.48 -11.79
CA GLY A 173 0.13 -18.87 -11.85
C GLY A 173 -1.38 -19.07 -11.66
N GLY A 174 -2.15 -18.01 -11.41
CA GLY A 174 -3.61 -18.06 -11.37
C GLY A 174 -4.18 -18.41 -12.75
N ARG A 175 -5.11 -19.37 -12.80
CA ARG A 175 -5.82 -19.71 -14.05
C ARG A 175 -6.59 -18.47 -14.50
N SER A 176 -6.27 -18.00 -15.72
CA SER A 176 -7.08 -17.01 -16.41
C SER A 176 -8.50 -17.57 -16.56
N VAL A 177 -9.41 -17.14 -15.73
CA VAL A 177 -10.83 -17.37 -15.97
C VAL A 177 -11.20 -16.47 -17.12
N ARG A 178 -11.33 -17.04 -18.33
CA ARG A 178 -11.90 -16.33 -19.48
C ARG A 178 -13.28 -15.84 -19.08
N PRO A 179 -13.66 -14.60 -19.42
CA PRO A 179 -15.03 -14.18 -19.22
C PRO A 179 -15.94 -15.07 -20.05
N PHE A 180 -17.01 -15.58 -19.43
CA PHE A 180 -18.09 -16.24 -20.15
C PHE A 180 -18.64 -15.26 -21.17
N SER A 181 -18.46 -15.54 -22.44
CA SER A 181 -19.21 -14.89 -23.52
C SER A 181 -20.64 -15.42 -23.45
N VAL A 182 -21.60 -14.52 -23.23
CA VAL A 182 -23.04 -14.75 -23.45
C VAL A 182 -23.38 -14.25 -24.84
#